data_dc3821bd1bdc90dac79b8b82bad8ca5d
#
_entry.id   dc3821bd1bdc90dac79b8b82bad8ca5d
#
_cell.length_a   1.000
_cell.length_b   1.000
_cell.length_c   1.000
_cell.angle_alpha   90.00
_cell.angle_beta   90.00
_cell.angle_gamma   90.00
#
_symmetry.space_group_name_H-M   'P 1'
#
loop_
_entity.id
_entity.type
_entity.pdbx_description
1 polymer ?
#
loop_
_entity_poly.entity_id
_entity_poly.type
_entity_poly.pdbx_seq_one_letter_code
_entity_poly.pdbx_strand_id
1 'polypeptide(L)'
;MEPYFTGAMMKFYAFLDHVTDREDGAWGEGYGYNSYTFSNLSRSIPSLYNVFNIDVTAPLVSSYNEYIWGGLIKDRKWFGFGDSGDSIMNATNWAFLLSMRKEPRISWFYNYLKGEETLDDLIFNTKGIDEDSPFDENPDKIFHAVGTTVFKSGWE
;
A
#
# COMPACT_ATOMS: atom_id res chain seq x y z
N MET A 1 -6.37 -20.05 25.22
CA MET A 1 -5.73 -19.16 24.21
C MET A 1 -6.26 -19.41 22.79
N GLU A 2 -6.45 -20.64 22.40
CA GLU A 2 -6.88 -21.02 21.04
C GLU A 2 -8.19 -20.36 20.55
N PRO A 3 -9.29 -20.29 21.34
CA PRO A 3 -10.52 -19.64 20.86
C PRO A 3 -10.39 -18.16 20.58
N TYR A 4 -9.58 -17.46 21.36
CA TYR A 4 -9.36 -16.02 21.17
C TYR A 4 -8.51 -15.73 19.93
N PHE A 5 -7.46 -16.54 19.70
CA PHE A 5 -6.64 -16.42 18.52
C PHE A 5 -7.45 -16.71 17.24
N THR A 6 -8.22 -17.81 17.25
CA THR A 6 -9.10 -18.16 16.12
C THR A 6 -10.10 -17.05 15.83
N GLY A 7 -10.76 -16.49 16.86
CA GLY A 7 -11.70 -15.39 16.70
C GLY A 7 -11.03 -14.11 16.15
N ALA A 8 -9.82 -13.79 16.58
CA ALA A 8 -9.05 -12.68 16.07
C ALA A 8 -8.66 -12.88 14.59
N MET A 9 -8.20 -14.07 14.23
CA MET A 9 -7.84 -14.39 12.85
C MET A 9 -9.05 -14.36 11.91
N MET A 10 -10.21 -14.84 12.33
CA MET A 10 -11.44 -14.77 11.53
C MET A 10 -11.82 -13.31 11.23
N LYS A 11 -11.73 -12.43 12.23
CA LYS A 11 -11.99 -10.98 12.04
C LYS A 11 -10.95 -10.34 11.13
N PHE A 12 -9.70 -10.74 11.26
CA PHE A 12 -8.62 -10.23 10.42
C PHE A 12 -8.81 -10.65 8.96
N TYR A 13 -9.14 -11.90 8.69
CA TYR A 13 -9.45 -12.36 7.33
C TYR A 13 -10.68 -11.67 6.76
N ALA A 14 -11.76 -11.53 7.53
CA ALA A 14 -12.95 -10.79 7.08
C ALA A 14 -12.63 -9.31 6.76
N PHE A 15 -11.74 -8.69 7.54
CA PHE A 15 -11.23 -7.36 7.24
C PHE A 15 -10.41 -7.34 5.94
N LEU A 16 -9.49 -8.28 5.77
CA LEU A 16 -8.70 -8.38 4.53
C LEU A 16 -9.59 -8.59 3.32
N ASP A 17 -10.54 -9.52 3.36
CA ASP A 17 -11.50 -9.75 2.29
C ASP A 17 -12.24 -8.45 1.93
N HIS A 18 -12.71 -7.71 2.94
CA HIS A 18 -13.41 -6.45 2.72
C HIS A 18 -12.53 -5.38 2.04
N VAL A 19 -11.26 -5.28 2.42
CA VAL A 19 -10.36 -4.24 1.87
C VAL A 19 -9.68 -4.65 0.58
N THR A 20 -9.66 -5.94 0.26
CA THR A 20 -8.96 -6.51 -0.90
C THR A 20 -9.90 -7.05 -1.97
N ASP A 21 -11.20 -7.09 -1.73
CA ASP A 21 -12.24 -7.41 -2.73
C ASP A 21 -12.38 -6.28 -3.79
N ARG A 22 -11.33 -5.49 -3.93
CA ARG A 22 -11.24 -4.36 -4.86
C ARG A 22 -10.00 -4.55 -5.72
N GLU A 23 -10.19 -5.14 -6.88
CA GLU A 23 -9.10 -5.44 -7.84
C GLU A 23 -8.27 -4.21 -8.21
N ASP A 24 -8.88 -3.01 -8.13
CA ASP A 24 -8.21 -1.74 -8.43
C ASP A 24 -7.48 -1.11 -7.23
N GLY A 25 -7.56 -1.72 -6.05
CA GLY A 25 -6.90 -1.26 -4.83
C GLY A 25 -7.53 -0.04 -4.17
N ALA A 26 -8.70 0.40 -4.64
CA ALA A 26 -9.34 1.61 -4.15
C ALA A 26 -9.77 1.53 -2.67
N TRP A 27 -9.62 2.65 -1.96
CA TRP A 27 -10.01 2.80 -0.55
C TRP A 27 -11.05 3.91 -0.39
N GLY A 28 -12.23 3.58 0.11
CA GLY A 28 -13.36 4.51 0.14
C GLY A 28 -13.25 5.68 1.12
N GLU A 29 -12.35 5.59 2.10
CA GLU A 29 -12.20 6.62 3.15
C GLU A 29 -11.05 7.61 2.86
N GLY A 30 -10.38 7.47 1.71
CA GLY A 30 -9.27 8.32 1.30
C GLY A 30 -7.89 7.85 1.78
N TYR A 31 -6.86 8.52 1.27
CA TYR A 31 -5.46 8.10 1.40
C TYR A 31 -4.91 8.12 2.81
N GLY A 32 -5.36 9.04 3.66
CA GLY A 32 -4.92 9.13 5.05
C GLY A 32 -5.29 7.89 5.84
N TYR A 33 -6.54 7.43 5.73
CA TYR A 33 -7.00 6.22 6.40
C TYR A 33 -6.40 4.95 5.82
N ASN A 34 -6.19 4.91 4.51
CA ASN A 34 -5.45 3.82 3.90
C ASN A 34 -4.01 3.76 4.46
N SER A 35 -3.30 4.89 4.52
CA SER A 35 -1.96 4.97 5.12
C SER A 35 -1.93 4.54 6.58
N TYR A 36 -2.91 4.96 7.37
CA TYR A 36 -3.05 4.53 8.76
C TYR A 36 -3.26 3.01 8.88
N THR A 37 -4.10 2.44 8.02
CA THR A 37 -4.33 1.00 7.97
C THR A 37 -3.04 0.26 7.62
N PHE A 38 -2.33 0.68 6.57
CA PHE A 38 -1.05 0.07 6.19
C PHE A 38 0.02 0.19 7.27
N SER A 39 0.04 1.27 8.05
CA SER A 39 0.97 1.40 9.17
C SER A 39 0.74 0.35 10.27
N ASN A 40 -0.51 -0.03 10.49
CA ASN A 40 -0.83 -1.12 11.42
C ASN A 40 -0.53 -2.50 10.82
N LEU A 41 -0.83 -2.70 9.53
CA LEU A 41 -0.54 -3.94 8.81
C LEU A 41 0.97 -4.19 8.72
N SER A 42 1.79 -3.17 8.50
CA SER A 42 3.25 -3.28 8.43
C SER A 42 3.89 -3.86 9.69
N ARG A 43 3.23 -3.76 10.82
CA ARG A 43 3.67 -4.33 12.10
C ARG A 43 3.12 -5.73 12.34
N SER A 44 1.88 -5.97 11.91
CA SER A 44 1.14 -7.21 12.21
C SER A 44 1.47 -8.33 11.22
N ILE A 45 1.52 -8.04 9.93
CA ILE A 45 1.71 -9.04 8.88
C ILE A 45 3.08 -9.72 8.95
N PRO A 46 4.20 -9.00 9.08
CA PRO A 46 5.51 -9.65 9.26
C PRO A 46 5.55 -10.56 10.49
N SER A 47 4.85 -10.19 11.56
CA SER A 47 4.76 -11.01 12.77
C SER A 47 3.97 -12.29 12.53
N LEU A 48 2.84 -12.22 11.80
CA LEU A 48 2.07 -13.40 11.39
C LEU A 48 2.91 -14.34 10.52
N TYR A 49 3.65 -13.81 9.57
CA TYR A 49 4.51 -14.61 8.71
C TYR A 49 5.65 -15.28 9.49
N ASN A 50 6.39 -14.52 10.29
CA ASN A 50 7.56 -15.02 11.00
C ASN A 50 7.21 -16.03 12.10
N VAL A 51 6.07 -15.87 12.78
CA VAL A 51 5.67 -16.73 13.91
C VAL A 51 4.83 -17.92 13.46
N PHE A 52 3.92 -17.69 12.50
CA PHE A 52 2.91 -18.68 12.13
C PHE A 52 3.03 -19.16 10.68
N ASN A 53 3.97 -18.62 9.90
CA ASN A 53 4.11 -18.87 8.46
C ASN A 53 2.81 -18.58 7.67
N ILE A 54 2.08 -17.55 8.08
CA ILE A 54 0.83 -17.12 7.44
C ILE A 54 1.15 -15.89 6.59
N ASP A 55 1.08 -16.04 5.26
CA ASP A 55 1.24 -14.96 4.29
C ASP A 55 -0.13 -14.46 3.83
N VAL A 56 -0.42 -13.20 4.12
CA VAL A 56 -1.66 -12.51 3.74
C VAL A 56 -1.40 -11.29 2.84
N THR A 57 -0.22 -11.21 2.23
CA THR A 57 0.17 -10.01 1.45
C THR A 57 -0.34 -10.01 0.02
N ALA A 58 -0.65 -11.19 -0.58
CA ALA A 58 -1.10 -11.25 -1.97
C ALA A 58 -2.25 -10.30 -2.31
N PRO A 59 -3.33 -10.26 -1.55
CA PRO A 59 -4.45 -9.37 -1.84
C PRO A 59 -4.14 -7.88 -1.63
N LEU A 60 -3.05 -7.55 -0.94
CA LEU A 60 -2.67 -6.15 -0.68
C LEU A 60 -1.85 -5.53 -1.81
N VAL A 61 -1.35 -6.33 -2.76
CA VAL A 61 -0.47 -5.84 -3.83
C VAL A 61 -1.13 -4.78 -4.69
N SER A 62 -2.43 -4.87 -4.95
CA SER A 62 -3.16 -3.89 -5.77
C SER A 62 -3.36 -2.54 -5.07
N SER A 63 -3.25 -2.49 -3.74
CA SER A 63 -3.55 -1.26 -2.98
C SER A 63 -2.62 -0.08 -3.30
N TYR A 64 -1.39 -0.35 -3.81
CA TYR A 64 -0.50 0.73 -4.23
C TYR A 64 -1.05 1.54 -5.42
N ASN A 65 -1.94 0.94 -6.22
CA ASN A 65 -2.54 1.61 -7.37
C ASN A 65 -3.28 2.89 -6.97
N GLU A 66 -4.01 2.85 -5.85
CA GLU A 66 -4.68 4.04 -5.33
C GLU A 66 -3.69 5.17 -5.03
N TYR A 67 -2.52 4.84 -4.48
CA TYR A 67 -1.48 5.83 -4.19
C TYR A 67 -0.83 6.37 -5.44
N ILE A 68 -0.48 5.51 -6.40
CA ILE A 68 0.20 5.92 -7.63
C ILE A 68 -0.74 6.74 -8.52
N TRP A 69 -1.87 6.18 -8.90
CA TRP A 69 -2.76 6.84 -9.86
C TRP A 69 -3.76 7.79 -9.21
N GLY A 70 -4.25 7.46 -8.04
CA GLY A 70 -5.21 8.29 -7.33
C GLY A 70 -4.59 9.41 -6.52
N GLY A 71 -3.50 9.14 -5.82
CA GLY A 71 -2.95 10.01 -4.80
C GLY A 71 -1.70 10.78 -5.17
N LEU A 72 -0.81 10.17 -5.98
CA LEU A 72 0.50 10.78 -6.23
C LEU A 72 0.38 12.10 -7.01
N ILE A 73 0.81 13.17 -6.37
CA ILE A 73 0.98 14.50 -6.95
C ILE A 73 2.42 14.96 -6.75
N LYS A 74 2.74 16.14 -7.28
CA LYS A 74 4.07 16.71 -7.15
C LYS A 74 4.59 16.68 -5.69
N ASP A 75 5.91 16.51 -5.55
CA ASP A 75 6.61 16.50 -4.26
C ASP A 75 6.24 15.35 -3.32
N ARG A 76 5.90 14.19 -3.87
CA ARG A 76 5.57 12.97 -3.09
C ARG A 76 4.38 13.13 -2.16
N LYS A 77 3.45 13.98 -2.53
CA LYS A 77 2.22 14.22 -1.77
C LYS A 77 1.05 13.48 -2.41
N TRP A 78 0.03 13.22 -1.64
CA TRP A 78 -1.30 12.96 -2.16
C TRP A 78 -2.18 14.20 -2.03
N PHE A 79 -3.19 14.30 -2.87
CA PHE A 79 -4.21 15.32 -2.68
C PHE A 79 -5.24 14.88 -1.63
N GLY A 80 -5.80 15.84 -0.91
CA GLY A 80 -6.84 15.59 0.09
C GLY A 80 -8.12 15.06 -0.54
N PHE A 81 -8.59 13.90 -0.06
CA PHE A 81 -9.85 13.29 -0.45
C PHE A 81 -10.52 12.66 0.77
N GLY A 82 -11.86 12.78 0.86
CA GLY A 82 -12.60 12.32 2.04
C GLY A 82 -12.17 13.08 3.29
N ASP A 83 -11.94 12.39 4.39
CA ASP A 83 -11.47 12.96 5.65
C ASP A 83 -9.95 13.14 5.71
N SER A 84 -9.26 12.95 4.59
CA SER A 84 -7.80 13.09 4.49
C SER A 84 -7.43 14.48 3.98
N GLY A 85 -6.57 15.19 4.69
CA GLY A 85 -5.92 16.39 4.18
C GLY A 85 -4.74 16.05 3.28
N ASP A 86 -4.20 17.06 2.57
CA ASP A 86 -2.96 16.91 1.81
C ASP A 86 -1.80 16.56 2.74
N SER A 87 -1.02 15.56 2.36
CA SER A 87 0.05 15.04 3.20
C SER A 87 1.18 14.45 2.36
N ILE A 88 2.36 14.35 2.95
CA ILE A 88 3.47 13.61 2.35
C ILE A 88 3.22 12.12 2.54
N MET A 89 3.39 11.35 1.47
CA MET A 89 3.28 9.89 1.51
C MET A 89 4.39 9.28 2.37
N ASN A 90 4.06 8.25 3.13
CA ASN A 90 5.00 7.53 3.97
C ASN A 90 5.42 6.21 3.30
N ALA A 91 6.69 6.11 2.92
CA ALA A 91 7.26 4.92 2.30
C ALA A 91 7.32 3.72 3.25
N THR A 92 7.56 3.95 4.55
CA THR A 92 7.79 2.85 5.51
C THR A 92 6.64 1.86 5.59
N ASN A 93 5.42 2.32 5.35
CA ASN A 93 4.25 1.45 5.34
C ASN A 93 4.30 0.39 4.23
N TRP A 94 5.16 0.52 3.24
CA TRP A 94 5.25 -0.38 2.08
C TRP A 94 6.46 -1.31 2.13
N ALA A 95 7.45 -1.03 2.98
CA ALA A 95 8.68 -1.81 3.06
C ALA A 95 8.40 -3.31 3.35
N PHE A 96 7.46 -3.61 4.24
CA PHE A 96 7.09 -4.99 4.54
C PHE A 96 6.48 -5.72 3.33
N LEU A 97 5.62 -5.04 2.57
CA LEU A 97 4.98 -5.62 1.40
C LEU A 97 6.01 -5.90 0.30
N LEU A 98 6.91 -4.94 0.07
CA LEU A 98 8.01 -5.09 -0.86
C LEU A 98 8.92 -6.27 -0.49
N SER A 99 9.27 -6.43 0.78
CA SER A 99 10.13 -7.53 1.25
C SER A 99 9.53 -8.91 0.99
N MET A 100 8.21 -9.02 1.10
CA MET A 100 7.49 -10.29 0.94
C MET A 100 7.12 -10.59 -0.51
N ARG A 101 6.87 -9.57 -1.33
CA ARG A 101 6.38 -9.73 -2.71
C ARG A 101 7.41 -9.43 -3.78
N LYS A 102 8.39 -8.59 -3.51
CA LYS A 102 9.44 -8.20 -4.46
C LYS A 102 8.90 -7.73 -5.81
N GLU A 103 7.79 -7.01 -5.78
CA GLU A 103 7.13 -6.49 -6.99
C GLU A 103 7.86 -5.26 -7.52
N PRO A 104 8.27 -5.21 -8.79
CA PRO A 104 9.02 -4.08 -9.37
C PRO A 104 8.31 -2.74 -9.22
N ARG A 105 6.98 -2.72 -9.38
CA ARG A 105 6.16 -1.52 -9.22
C ARG A 105 6.16 -1.00 -7.79
N ILE A 106 6.06 -1.89 -6.81
CA ILE A 106 6.13 -1.53 -5.39
C ILE A 106 7.54 -1.07 -5.04
N SER A 107 8.58 -1.68 -5.64
CA SER A 107 9.98 -1.26 -5.48
C SER A 107 10.19 0.17 -5.94
N TRP A 108 9.74 0.48 -7.16
CA TRP A 108 9.79 1.85 -7.68
C TRP A 108 9.06 2.82 -6.74
N PHE A 109 7.83 2.51 -6.35
CA PHE A 109 7.02 3.37 -5.50
C PHE A 109 7.67 3.62 -4.15
N TYR A 110 8.18 2.56 -3.51
CA TYR A 110 8.88 2.66 -2.24
C TYR A 110 10.13 3.56 -2.36
N ASN A 111 10.98 3.32 -3.36
CA ASN A 111 12.22 4.08 -3.58
C ASN A 111 11.94 5.53 -3.95
N TYR A 112 10.90 5.79 -4.74
CA TYR A 112 10.45 7.14 -5.08
C TYR A 112 10.02 7.92 -3.82
N LEU A 113 9.34 7.28 -2.89
CA LEU A 113 8.83 7.94 -1.68
C LEU A 113 9.89 8.11 -0.59
N LYS A 114 10.73 7.12 -0.36
CA LYS A 114 11.65 7.12 0.80
C LYS A 114 12.72 8.21 0.72
N GLY A 115 13.21 8.51 -0.45
CA GLY A 115 14.30 9.47 -0.66
C GLY A 115 15.67 8.93 -0.22
N GLU A 116 15.91 8.83 1.07
CA GLU A 116 17.16 8.32 1.64
C GLU A 116 17.00 6.91 2.23
N GLU A 117 18.12 6.23 2.46
CA GLU A 117 18.13 4.92 3.13
C GLU A 117 17.58 5.04 4.55
N THR A 118 16.75 4.08 4.94
CA THR A 118 16.09 4.03 6.23
C THR A 118 16.40 2.74 6.97
N LEU A 119 16.07 2.68 8.26
CA LEU A 119 16.17 1.44 9.04
C LEU A 119 15.29 0.32 8.45
N ASP A 120 14.18 0.68 7.81
CA ASP A 120 13.28 -0.28 7.16
C ASP A 120 13.94 -0.99 5.98
N ASP A 121 14.84 -0.33 5.23
CA ASP A 121 15.63 -0.97 4.18
C ASP A 121 16.48 -2.13 4.70
N LEU A 122 17.00 -1.97 5.92
CA LEU A 122 17.80 -3.01 6.58
C LEU A 122 16.90 -4.12 7.15
N ILE A 123 15.83 -3.76 7.85
CA ILE A 123 14.92 -4.71 8.50
C ILE A 123 14.21 -5.58 7.46
N PHE A 124 13.73 -4.98 6.39
CA PHE A 124 12.93 -5.64 5.36
C PHE A 124 13.71 -6.05 4.12
N ASN A 125 15.03 -5.79 4.08
CA ASN A 125 15.90 -6.16 2.96
C ASN A 125 15.31 -5.75 1.59
N THR A 126 15.01 -4.47 1.44
CA THR A 126 14.34 -3.90 0.25
C THR A 126 15.29 -3.64 -0.93
N LYS A 127 16.57 -3.91 -0.78
CA LYS A 127 17.61 -3.61 -1.80
C LYS A 127 17.64 -4.64 -2.93
N GLY A 128 18.07 -4.18 -4.11
CA GLY A 128 18.34 -5.05 -5.26
C GLY A 128 17.11 -5.65 -5.92
N ILE A 129 15.96 -5.05 -5.72
CA ILE A 129 14.72 -5.40 -6.41
C ILE A 129 14.61 -4.47 -7.64
N ASP A 130 14.30 -5.03 -8.80
CA ASP A 130 14.07 -4.27 -10.02
C ASP A 130 12.95 -3.25 -9.82
N GLU A 131 12.99 -2.17 -10.61
CA GLU A 131 11.99 -1.11 -10.54
C GLU A 131 11.22 -1.03 -11.87
N ASP A 132 9.91 -0.74 -11.75
CA ASP A 132 9.00 -0.52 -12.86
C ASP A 132 8.23 0.79 -12.62
N SER A 133 8.61 1.85 -13.34
CA SER A 133 8.03 3.18 -13.21
C SER A 133 6.69 3.28 -13.93
N PRO A 134 5.66 3.92 -13.35
CA PRO A 134 4.40 4.20 -14.03
C PRO A 134 4.46 5.43 -14.96
N PHE A 135 5.57 6.16 -15.02
CA PHE A 135 5.61 7.46 -15.70
C PHE A 135 5.39 7.39 -17.22
N ASP A 136 5.60 6.23 -17.82
CA ASP A 136 5.30 5.98 -19.23
C ASP A 136 3.85 5.54 -19.48
N GLU A 137 3.05 5.38 -18.41
CA GLU A 137 1.65 4.99 -18.49
C GLU A 137 0.71 6.20 -18.47
N ASN A 138 -0.54 5.98 -18.90
CA ASN A 138 -1.57 6.99 -18.76
C ASN A 138 -1.79 7.34 -17.29
N PRO A 139 -1.64 8.62 -16.89
CA PRO A 139 -1.84 9.04 -15.50
C PRO A 139 -3.30 9.00 -15.05
N ASP A 140 -4.26 8.90 -15.98
CA ASP A 140 -5.67 8.83 -15.64
C ASP A 140 -6.07 7.45 -15.14
N LYS A 141 -6.92 7.40 -14.13
CA LYS A 141 -7.39 6.16 -13.54
C LYS A 141 -8.85 6.23 -13.12
N ILE A 142 -9.56 5.14 -13.36
CA ILE A 142 -10.92 4.92 -12.85
C ILE A 142 -10.85 3.84 -11.80
N PHE A 143 -11.33 4.16 -10.61
CA PHE A 143 -11.50 3.23 -9.50
C PHE A 143 -12.96 2.81 -9.41
N HIS A 144 -13.28 1.69 -10.04
CA HIS A 144 -14.65 1.21 -10.16
C HIS A 144 -15.27 0.83 -8.82
N ALA A 145 -14.47 0.27 -7.92
CA ALA A 145 -14.94 -0.22 -6.63
C ALA A 145 -15.50 0.91 -5.73
N VAL A 146 -15.01 2.14 -5.90
CA VAL A 146 -15.45 3.30 -5.12
C VAL A 146 -16.11 4.40 -5.99
N GLY A 147 -16.23 4.17 -7.29
CA GLY A 147 -16.83 5.11 -8.22
C GLY A 147 -16.05 6.42 -8.39
N THR A 148 -14.73 6.38 -8.19
CA THR A 148 -13.85 7.54 -8.28
C THR A 148 -13.08 7.54 -9.59
N THR A 149 -12.95 8.71 -10.22
CA THR A 149 -12.12 8.91 -11.40
C THR A 149 -11.09 9.99 -11.11
N VAL A 150 -9.85 9.73 -11.48
CA VAL A 150 -8.74 10.68 -11.37
C VAL A 150 -8.26 11.03 -12.77
N PHE A 151 -8.20 12.32 -13.07
CA PHE A 151 -7.63 12.86 -14.29
C PHE A 151 -6.42 13.72 -13.93
N LYS A 152 -5.30 13.48 -14.58
CA LYS A 152 -4.07 14.24 -14.39
C LYS A 152 -3.61 14.82 -15.71
N SER A 153 -3.08 16.04 -15.69
CA SER A 153 -2.44 16.66 -16.88
C SER A 153 -1.10 16.01 -17.24
N GLY A 154 -0.58 15.17 -16.37
CA GLY A 154 0.69 14.46 -16.47
C GLY A 154 1.11 13.92 -15.10
N TRP A 155 2.30 13.36 -15.04
CA TRP A 155 2.89 12.86 -13.79
C TRP A 155 3.71 13.90 -13.01
N GLU A 156 3.89 15.10 -13.58
CA GLU A 156 4.65 16.22 -12.99
C GLU A 156 3.80 17.19 -12.15
#